data_14915ddebc523e2f1a45c4622d1fe27f
#
_entry.id   14915ddebc523e2f1a45c4622d1fe27f
#
_cell.length_a   1.000
_cell.length_b   1.000
_cell.length_c   1.000
_cell.angle_alpha   90.00
_cell.angle_beta   90.00
_cell.angle_gamma   90.00
#
_symmetry.space_group_name_H-M   'P 1'
#
loop_
_entity.id
_entity.type
_entity.pdbx_description
1 polymer ?
#
loop_
_entity_poly.entity_id
_entity_poly.type
_entity_poly.pdbx_seq_one_letter_code
_entity_poly.pdbx_strand_id
1 'polypeptide(L)' 'MTERVYLSILKEYPDVLSVQEVAKILRIGKNKAYGLVNDGNLSSIKMGGKIIVPKLSLIQFLLNAKNTK' A
#
# COMPACT_ATOMS: atom_id res chain seq x y z
N MET A 1 -5.90 6.68 16.50
CA MET A 1 -6.02 7.92 15.81
C MET A 1 -5.46 7.88 14.41
N THR A 2 -4.24 7.47 14.26
CA THR A 2 -3.62 7.37 12.95
C THR A 2 -4.38 6.40 12.05
N GLU A 3 -4.86 5.31 12.61
CA GLU A 3 -5.62 4.34 11.85
C GLU A 3 -6.86 4.94 11.23
N ARG A 4 -7.54 5.77 11.98
CA ARG A 4 -8.73 6.42 11.48
C ARG A 4 -8.44 7.31 10.29
N VAL A 5 -7.34 8.01 10.36
CA VAL A 5 -6.94 8.89 9.28
C VAL A 5 -6.69 8.06 8.02
N TYR A 6 -5.94 6.98 8.16
CA TYR A 6 -5.66 6.12 7.02
C TYR A 6 -6.94 5.51 6.45
N LEU A 7 -7.80 5.01 7.31
CA LEU A 7 -9.05 4.43 6.86
C LEU A 7 -9.92 5.44 6.16
N SER A 8 -9.94 6.65 6.68
CA SER A 8 -10.73 7.72 6.10
C SER A 8 -10.24 8.07 4.71
N ILE A 9 -8.93 8.19 4.55
CA ILE A 9 -8.34 8.50 3.26
C ILE A 9 -8.58 7.36 2.27
N LEU A 10 -8.34 6.14 2.70
CA LEU A 10 -8.44 4.99 1.82
C LEU A 10 -9.87 4.60 1.48
N LYS A 11 -10.81 5.20 2.17
CA LYS A 11 -12.20 4.91 1.90
C LYS A 11 -12.60 5.21 0.47
N GLU A 12 -11.95 6.20 -0.11
CA GLU A 12 -12.27 6.62 -1.47
C GLU A 12 -11.60 5.77 -2.54
N TYR A 13 -10.76 4.85 -2.11
CA TYR A 13 -10.07 3.97 -3.05
C TYR A 13 -10.74 2.60 -3.08
N PRO A 14 -10.63 1.90 -4.20
CA PRO A 14 -11.20 0.55 -4.29
C PRO A 14 -10.48 -0.41 -3.35
N ASP A 15 -11.05 -1.59 -3.19
CA ASP A 15 -10.48 -2.59 -2.30
C ASP A 15 -9.10 -3.05 -2.74
N VAL A 16 -8.78 -2.92 -4.01
CA VAL A 16 -7.47 -3.26 -4.53
C VAL A 16 -6.88 -2.04 -5.19
N LEU A 17 -5.56 -1.93 -5.09
CA LEU A 17 -4.84 -0.76 -5.58
C LEU A 17 -3.76 -1.18 -6.55
N SER A 18 -3.43 -0.30 -7.48
CA SER A 18 -2.27 -0.49 -8.32
C SER A 18 -1.04 0.03 -7.59
N VAL A 19 0.14 -0.35 -8.08
CA VAL A 19 1.36 0.16 -7.47
C VAL A 19 1.43 1.68 -7.61
N GLN A 20 0.93 2.21 -8.71
CA GLN A 20 0.92 3.66 -8.89
C GLN A 20 0.06 4.35 -7.84
N GLU A 21 -1.06 3.75 -7.51
CA GLU A 21 -1.93 4.32 -6.49
C GLU A 21 -1.28 4.26 -5.13
N VAL A 22 -0.58 3.17 -4.84
CA VAL A 22 0.17 3.05 -3.60
C VAL A 22 1.22 4.15 -3.51
N ALA A 23 1.94 4.39 -4.60
CA ALA A 23 2.95 5.42 -4.62
C ALA A 23 2.35 6.79 -4.33
N LYS A 24 1.18 7.07 -4.88
CA LYS A 24 0.51 8.33 -4.63
C LYS A 24 0.08 8.46 -3.17
N ILE A 25 -0.48 7.40 -2.64
CA ILE A 25 -0.95 7.43 -1.26
C ILE A 25 0.21 7.65 -0.30
N LEU A 26 1.31 6.96 -0.54
CA LEU A 26 2.47 7.06 0.34
C LEU A 26 3.35 8.26 0.00
N ARG A 27 3.07 8.91 -1.11
CA ARG A 27 3.87 10.05 -1.57
C ARG A 27 5.33 9.68 -1.80
N ILE A 28 5.53 8.56 -2.44
CA ILE A 28 6.87 8.09 -2.79
C ILE A 28 6.93 7.87 -4.28
N GLY A 29 8.16 7.70 -4.77
CA GLY A 29 8.33 7.44 -6.18
C GLY A 29 7.84 6.05 -6.54
N LYS A 30 7.50 5.86 -7.82
CA LYS A 30 7.01 4.58 -8.30
C LYS A 30 8.05 3.47 -8.06
N ASN A 31 9.31 3.79 -8.26
CA ASN A 31 10.37 2.81 -8.05
C ASN A 31 10.42 2.33 -6.60
N LYS A 32 10.22 3.24 -5.68
CA LYS A 32 10.20 2.86 -4.28
C LYS A 32 9.00 1.99 -3.95
N ALA A 33 7.86 2.30 -4.54
CA ALA A 33 6.66 1.50 -4.33
C ALA A 33 6.88 0.07 -4.86
N TYR A 34 7.46 -0.06 -6.04
CA TYR A 34 7.78 -1.37 -6.58
C TYR A 34 8.78 -2.11 -5.69
N GLY A 35 9.72 -1.37 -5.12
CA GLY A 35 10.68 -1.96 -4.20
C GLY A 35 10.01 -2.57 -2.99
N LEU A 36 9.04 -1.88 -2.42
CA LEU A 36 8.31 -2.39 -1.27
C LEU A 36 7.59 -3.69 -1.59
N VAL A 37 7.02 -3.77 -2.79
CA VAL A 37 6.34 -4.97 -3.23
C VAL A 37 7.34 -6.11 -3.44
N ASN A 38 8.44 -5.81 -4.11
CA ASN A 38 9.44 -6.83 -4.42
C ASN A 38 10.12 -7.36 -3.17
N ASP A 39 10.31 -6.51 -2.18
CA ASP A 39 10.96 -6.90 -0.93
C ASP A 39 10.04 -7.68 -0.01
N GLY A 40 8.78 -7.75 -0.34
CA GLY A 40 7.83 -8.43 0.51
C GLY A 40 7.32 -7.59 1.67
N ASN A 41 7.73 -6.34 1.75
CA ASN A 41 7.26 -5.45 2.80
C ASN A 41 5.80 -5.09 2.62
N LEU A 42 5.35 -5.14 1.38
CA LEU A 42 3.96 -4.83 1.06
C LEU A 42 3.41 -6.02 0.28
N SER A 43 2.45 -6.70 0.88
CA SER A 43 1.85 -7.87 0.25
C SER A 43 1.13 -7.48 -1.03
N SER A 44 1.28 -8.29 -2.05
CA SER A 44 0.64 -8.02 -3.32
C SER A 44 0.25 -9.31 -4.00
N ILE A 45 -0.57 -9.18 -5.03
CA ILE A 45 -1.02 -10.31 -5.83
C ILE A 45 -0.65 -10.01 -7.27
N LYS A 46 -0.01 -10.96 -7.91
CA LYS A 46 0.32 -10.81 -9.32
C LYS A 46 -0.71 -11.52 -10.17
N MET A 47 -1.31 -10.79 -11.08
CA MET A 47 -2.34 -11.36 -11.94
C MET A 47 -2.09 -10.90 -13.36
N GLY A 48 -1.75 -11.86 -14.23
CA GLY A 48 -1.65 -11.55 -15.65
C GLY A 48 -0.74 -10.37 -15.98
N GLY A 49 0.39 -10.29 -15.33
CA GLY A 49 1.33 -9.21 -15.58
C GLY A 49 1.04 -7.94 -14.80
N LYS A 50 -0.02 -7.94 -14.03
CA LYS A 50 -0.35 -6.79 -13.20
C LYS A 50 -0.08 -7.11 -11.75
N ILE A 51 0.34 -6.09 -11.01
CA ILE A 51 0.54 -6.22 -9.58
C ILE A 51 -0.59 -5.47 -8.90
N ILE A 52 -1.30 -6.19 -8.04
CA ILE A 52 -2.43 -5.63 -7.32
C ILE A 52 -2.12 -5.66 -5.83
N VAL A 53 -2.32 -4.55 -5.16
CA VAL A 53 -2.07 -4.45 -3.73
C VAL A 53 -3.42 -4.33 -3.02
N PRO A 54 -3.81 -5.33 -2.23
CA PRO A 54 -5.05 -5.19 -1.47
C PRO A 54 -4.96 -4.00 -0.53
N LYS A 55 -6.04 -3.28 -0.40
CA LYS A 55 -6.06 -2.11 0.46
C LYS A 55 -5.68 -2.47 1.90
N LEU A 56 -6.12 -3.63 2.36
CA LEU A 56 -5.78 -4.07 3.70
C LEU A 56 -4.28 -4.25 3.89
N SER A 57 -3.59 -4.69 2.84
CA SER A 57 -2.13 -4.84 2.92
C SER A 57 -1.47 -3.50 3.15
N LEU A 58 -1.94 -2.49 2.47
CA LEU A 58 -1.39 -1.15 2.63
C LEU A 58 -1.63 -0.64 4.05
N ILE A 59 -2.83 -0.86 4.56
CA ILE A 59 -3.15 -0.43 5.91
C ILE A 59 -2.24 -1.12 6.92
N GLN A 60 -2.05 -2.43 6.77
CA GLN A 60 -1.18 -3.17 7.67
C GLN A 60 0.26 -2.70 7.57
N PHE A 61 0.71 -2.42 6.36
CA PHE A 61 2.06 -1.90 6.19
C PHE A 61 2.24 -0.59 6.95
N LEU A 62 1.27 0.30 6.85
CA LEU A 62 1.38 1.59 7.53
C LEU A 62 1.36 1.43 9.04
N LEU A 63 0.54 0.54 9.54
CA LEU A 63 0.48 0.31 10.98
C LEU A 63 1.75 -0.33 11.49
N ASN A 64 2.31 -1.27 10.74
CA ASN A 64 3.55 -1.92 11.14
C ASN A 64 4.72 -0.96 11.08
N ALA A 65 4.76 -0.11 10.08
CA ALA A 65 5.83 0.86 9.96
C ALA A 65 5.85 1.78 11.17
N LYS A 66 4.69 2.10 11.67
CA LYS A 66 4.59 2.95 12.84
C LYS A 66 5.12 2.25 14.08
N ASN A 67 4.92 0.96 14.18
CA ASN A 67 5.34 0.20 15.35
C ASN A 67 6.80 -0.19 15.31
N THR A 68 7.39 -0.16 14.16
CA THR A 68 8.75 -0.63 13.99
C THR A 68 9.77 0.31 14.51
N LYS A 69 9.54 1.50 14.64
CA LYS A 69 10.51 2.42 14.98
C LYS A 69 11.38 2.30 16.06
#